data_f52f7993161846b4e99452bf54824ce8
#
_entry.id   f52f7993161846b4e99452bf54824ce8
#
_cell.length_a   1.000
_cell.length_b   1.000
_cell.length_c   1.000
_cell.angle_alpha   90.00
_cell.angle_beta   90.00
_cell.angle_gamma   90.00
#
_symmetry.space_group_name_H-M   'P 1'
#
loop_
_entity.id
_entity.type
_entity.pdbx_description
1 polymer ?
#
loop_
_entity_poly.entity_id
_entity_poly.type
_entity_poly.pdbx_seq_one_letter_code
_entity_poly.pdbx_strand_id
1 'polypeptide(L)'
;MKMPVFEKLLPLLTLMALSVSHSMGEFDTKATPIESISVKDGFEVDLLFTVPKERLGSWVNLCLDNKNRIIASDQFGGLYRFQVPANGNALKESDIEKIPANIRAANGLLWAFDCLYVAVNDYEKKMESGVYRITDSNGDDQLDKVEKLRGMQARGDHGVHALLLGPDKKSIYLITGNNTTPVEANRSRVPMDWGEDHLLPRMPDGRGHNRERLAPAGIIYKISPDGKDWEIVSSGYRNIFDGAFNSDGELFT
;
A
#
# COMPACT_ATOMS: atom_id res chain seq x y z
N MET A 1 -21.58 60.85 56.09
CA MET A 1 -21.91 59.41 56.07
C MET A 1 -21.13 58.81 54.93
N LYS A 2 -19.99 58.21 55.20
CA LYS A 2 -19.08 57.66 54.20
C LYS A 2 -19.40 56.13 54.01
N MET A 3 -19.74 55.76 52.80
CA MET A 3 -19.89 54.30 52.42
C MET A 3 -18.56 53.71 52.15
N PRO A 4 -18.29 52.45 52.55
CA PRO A 4 -17.04 51.75 52.25
C PRO A 4 -17.03 51.17 50.84
N VAL A 5 -15.87 51.25 50.18
CA VAL A 5 -15.53 50.70 48.91
C VAL A 5 -15.25 49.20 49.11
N PHE A 6 -15.99 48.33 48.45
CA PHE A 6 -15.73 46.90 48.38
C PHE A 6 -14.68 46.64 47.27
N GLU A 7 -13.44 46.30 47.65
CA GLU A 7 -12.46 45.73 46.76
C GLU A 7 -12.87 44.28 46.42
N LYS A 8 -13.10 44.01 45.16
CA LYS A 8 -13.31 42.65 44.66
C LYS A 8 -11.95 42.01 44.40
N LEU A 9 -11.55 41.09 45.24
CA LEU A 9 -10.49 40.14 44.94
C LEU A 9 -10.92 39.17 43.82
N LEU A 10 -10.25 39.24 42.70
CA LEU A 10 -10.38 38.27 41.61
C LEU A 10 -9.40 37.12 41.91
N PRO A 11 -9.83 35.85 42.00
CA PRO A 11 -8.88 34.76 42.12
C PRO A 11 -8.21 34.48 40.76
N LEU A 12 -6.89 34.53 40.75
CA LEU A 12 -6.05 34.16 39.64
C LEU A 12 -6.11 32.65 39.46
N LEU A 13 -6.91 32.17 38.51
CA LEU A 13 -6.93 30.76 38.12
C LEU A 13 -5.69 30.49 37.28
N THR A 14 -4.66 29.90 37.88
CA THR A 14 -3.50 29.39 37.17
C THR A 14 -3.90 28.12 36.43
N LEU A 15 -4.12 28.25 35.12
CA LEU A 15 -4.34 27.09 34.23
C LEU A 15 -3.04 26.35 34.04
N MET A 16 -2.82 25.29 34.80
CA MET A 16 -1.75 24.33 34.52
C MET A 16 -2.10 23.57 33.24
N ALA A 17 -1.51 23.98 32.14
CA ALA A 17 -1.52 23.18 30.91
C ALA A 17 -0.62 21.95 31.14
N LEU A 18 -1.23 20.80 31.42
CA LEU A 18 -0.54 19.52 31.31
C LEU A 18 -0.27 19.29 29.81
N SER A 19 0.95 19.59 29.39
CA SER A 19 1.46 19.09 28.13
C SER A 19 1.68 17.57 28.26
N VAL A 20 0.71 16.80 27.79
CA VAL A 20 0.92 15.37 27.52
C VAL A 20 1.82 15.30 26.31
N SER A 21 3.13 15.29 26.55
CA SER A 21 4.08 14.86 25.53
C SER A 21 3.81 13.37 25.27
N HIS A 22 3.12 13.07 24.18
CA HIS A 22 3.19 11.74 23.61
C HIS A 22 4.64 11.55 23.19
N SER A 23 5.41 10.84 24.00
CA SER A 23 6.64 10.25 23.55
C SER A 23 6.24 9.25 22.47
N MET A 24 6.36 9.64 21.20
CA MET A 24 6.45 8.67 20.12
C MET A 24 7.65 7.81 20.51
N GLY A 25 7.38 6.56 20.90
CA GLY A 25 8.42 5.61 21.24
C GLY A 25 9.47 5.65 20.13
N GLU A 26 10.71 5.74 20.53
CA GLU A 26 11.85 5.63 19.62
C GLU A 26 11.67 4.27 18.92
N PHE A 27 11.33 4.29 17.63
CA PHE A 27 11.18 3.05 16.88
C PHE A 27 12.53 2.35 16.90
N ASP A 28 12.56 1.14 17.46
CA ASP A 28 13.75 0.31 17.43
C ASP A 28 14.14 0.10 15.96
N THR A 29 15.24 0.71 15.55
CA THR A 29 15.76 0.61 14.18
C THR A 29 16.56 -0.67 13.96
N LYS A 30 16.61 -1.54 14.95
CA LYS A 30 17.28 -2.82 14.85
C LYS A 30 16.38 -3.84 14.17
N ALA A 31 17.00 -4.68 13.34
CA ALA A 31 16.31 -5.84 12.79
C ALA A 31 15.85 -6.80 13.89
N THR A 32 14.76 -7.52 13.65
CA THR A 32 14.36 -8.63 14.50
C THR A 32 15.50 -9.62 14.64
N PRO A 33 15.91 -10.03 15.86
CA PRO A 33 16.95 -11.01 16.05
C PRO A 33 16.59 -12.33 15.35
N ILE A 34 17.53 -12.92 14.62
CA ILE A 34 17.31 -14.15 13.82
C ILE A 34 16.81 -15.29 14.71
N GLU A 35 17.34 -15.39 15.91
CA GLU A 35 16.96 -16.40 16.91
C GLU A 35 15.51 -16.30 17.42
N SER A 36 14.86 -15.16 17.18
CA SER A 36 13.45 -14.96 17.51
C SER A 36 12.49 -15.36 16.38
N ILE A 37 13.02 -15.75 15.22
CA ILE A 37 12.24 -16.14 14.05
C ILE A 37 12.21 -17.65 13.94
N SER A 38 11.01 -18.24 14.03
CA SER A 38 10.83 -19.68 13.89
C SER A 38 10.49 -20.02 12.42
N VAL A 39 11.23 -20.94 11.85
CA VAL A 39 11.00 -21.47 10.50
C VAL A 39 10.88 -22.99 10.54
N LYS A 40 10.30 -23.58 9.48
CA LYS A 40 10.22 -25.02 9.32
C LYS A 40 11.58 -25.63 8.95
N ASP A 41 11.74 -26.91 9.22
CA ASP A 41 12.91 -27.68 8.81
C ASP A 41 13.16 -27.53 7.30
N GLY A 42 14.41 -27.31 6.93
CA GLY A 42 14.83 -27.08 5.55
C GLY A 42 14.80 -25.61 5.12
N PHE A 43 14.43 -24.68 6.00
CA PHE A 43 14.55 -23.25 5.79
C PHE A 43 15.56 -22.63 6.77
N GLU A 44 16.30 -21.64 6.29
CA GLU A 44 17.23 -20.83 7.05
C GLU A 44 16.82 -19.37 6.95
N VAL A 45 17.17 -18.57 7.97
CA VAL A 45 16.89 -17.12 7.99
C VAL A 45 18.21 -16.38 8.11
N ASP A 46 18.44 -15.49 7.15
CA ASP A 46 19.58 -14.59 7.16
C ASP A 46 19.12 -13.13 7.19
N LEU A 47 19.80 -12.30 7.96
CA LEU A 47 19.61 -10.86 7.88
C LEU A 47 20.36 -10.29 6.69
N LEU A 48 19.64 -10.00 5.62
CA LEU A 48 20.21 -9.47 4.39
C LEU A 48 20.61 -8.00 4.53
N PHE A 49 19.71 -7.18 5.08
CA PHE A 49 19.90 -5.73 5.17
C PHE A 49 18.94 -5.11 6.19
N THR A 50 19.43 -4.17 6.97
CA THR A 50 18.57 -3.33 7.81
C THR A 50 18.38 -1.99 7.09
N VAL A 51 17.16 -1.71 6.65
CA VAL A 51 16.84 -0.50 5.88
C VAL A 51 17.02 0.74 6.75
N PRO A 52 17.95 1.65 6.43
CA PRO A 52 18.11 2.91 7.14
C PRO A 52 16.97 3.87 6.76
N LYS A 53 15.92 3.88 7.57
CA LYS A 53 14.66 4.59 7.32
C LYS A 53 14.85 6.06 6.94
N GLU A 54 15.81 6.72 7.55
CA GLU A 54 16.10 8.14 7.31
C GLU A 54 16.59 8.43 5.87
N ARG A 55 17.17 7.43 5.20
CA ARG A 55 17.74 7.57 3.85
C ARG A 55 16.96 6.82 2.78
N LEU A 56 16.50 5.62 3.09
CA LEU A 56 15.85 4.72 2.13
C LEU A 56 14.34 4.54 2.40
N GLY A 57 13.80 5.23 3.41
CA GLY A 57 12.39 5.19 3.74
C GLY A 57 11.94 3.88 4.39
N SER A 58 10.66 3.60 4.30
CA SER A 58 10.01 2.42 4.88
C SER A 58 9.54 1.51 3.75
N TRP A 59 10.23 0.40 3.53
CA TRP A 59 9.89 -0.51 2.45
C TRP A 59 8.67 -1.36 2.82
N VAL A 60 7.68 -1.37 1.93
CA VAL A 60 6.37 -1.98 2.19
C VAL A 60 5.98 -3.05 1.18
N ASN A 61 6.61 -3.08 0.00
CA ASN A 61 6.33 -4.10 -1.00
C ASN A 61 7.59 -4.45 -1.79
N LEU A 62 7.66 -5.70 -2.26
CA LEU A 62 8.78 -6.25 -3.02
C LEU A 62 8.26 -7.02 -4.23
N CYS A 63 8.97 -6.94 -5.36
CA CYS A 63 8.80 -7.86 -6.47
C CYS A 63 10.15 -8.19 -7.12
N LEU A 64 10.19 -9.23 -7.94
CA LEU A 64 11.36 -9.56 -8.77
C LEU A 64 11.17 -9.00 -10.18
N ASP A 65 12.22 -8.46 -10.76
CA ASP A 65 12.25 -8.11 -12.18
C ASP A 65 12.69 -9.31 -13.05
N ASN A 66 12.77 -9.12 -14.37
CA ASN A 66 13.18 -10.13 -15.33
C ASN A 66 14.67 -10.55 -15.24
N LYS A 67 15.47 -9.86 -14.43
CA LYS A 67 16.88 -10.18 -14.14
C LYS A 67 17.08 -10.76 -12.74
N ASN A 68 15.98 -11.14 -12.07
CA ASN A 68 15.97 -11.63 -10.69
C ASN A 68 16.54 -10.63 -9.67
N ARG A 69 16.41 -9.33 -9.94
CA ARG A 69 16.69 -8.29 -8.95
C ARG A 69 15.41 -8.00 -8.16
N ILE A 70 15.55 -7.68 -6.89
CA ILE A 70 14.44 -7.19 -6.08
C ILE A 70 14.20 -5.73 -6.39
N ILE A 71 12.95 -5.37 -6.65
CA ILE A 71 12.45 -4.01 -6.62
C ILE A 71 11.68 -3.82 -5.32
N ALA A 72 12.06 -2.81 -4.54
CA ALA A 72 11.44 -2.45 -3.28
C ALA A 72 10.77 -1.07 -3.38
N SER A 73 9.61 -0.90 -2.74
CA SER A 73 8.93 0.40 -2.66
C SER A 73 9.01 1.01 -1.27
N ASP A 74 9.34 2.28 -1.20
CA ASP A 74 9.16 3.09 0.00
C ASP A 74 7.71 3.56 0.11
N GLN A 75 7.12 3.40 1.28
CA GLN A 75 5.71 3.75 1.57
C GLN A 75 5.34 5.19 1.18
N PHE A 76 6.25 6.12 1.28
CA PHE A 76 6.02 7.54 0.96
C PHE A 76 6.97 8.10 -0.09
N GLY A 77 7.99 7.35 -0.45
CA GLY A 77 9.02 7.72 -1.41
C GLY A 77 8.93 6.95 -2.72
N GLY A 78 10.09 6.75 -3.33
CA GLY A 78 10.24 6.11 -4.64
C GLY A 78 10.50 4.62 -4.57
N LEU A 79 11.18 4.13 -5.59
CA LEU A 79 11.52 2.73 -5.76
C LEU A 79 13.02 2.52 -5.71
N TYR A 80 13.42 1.36 -5.21
CA TYR A 80 14.80 0.90 -5.13
C TYR A 80 14.95 -0.45 -5.80
N ARG A 81 16.13 -0.75 -6.31
CA ARG A 81 16.43 -2.02 -6.97
C ARG A 81 17.79 -2.53 -6.54
N PHE A 82 17.92 -3.83 -6.33
CA PHE A 82 19.17 -4.47 -5.96
C PHE A 82 19.19 -5.95 -6.33
N GLN A 83 20.40 -6.49 -6.51
CA GLN A 83 20.63 -7.91 -6.63
C GLN A 83 20.75 -8.53 -5.24
N VAL A 84 20.07 -9.65 -4.99
CA VAL A 84 20.30 -10.41 -3.76
C VAL A 84 21.71 -10.96 -3.78
N PRO A 85 22.55 -10.66 -2.77
CA PRO A 85 23.90 -11.23 -2.70
C PRO A 85 23.87 -12.77 -2.61
N ALA A 86 24.88 -13.43 -3.17
CA ALA A 86 25.01 -14.86 -3.06
C ALA A 86 25.40 -15.27 -1.64
N ASN A 87 24.86 -16.43 -1.18
CA ASN A 87 25.32 -17.19 -0.02
C ASN A 87 25.50 -16.40 1.28
N GLY A 88 24.42 -15.77 1.77
CA GLY A 88 24.40 -15.16 3.12
C GLY A 88 25.29 -13.92 3.27
N ASN A 89 25.84 -13.37 2.18
CA ASN A 89 26.53 -12.09 2.24
C ASN A 89 25.52 -10.96 2.49
N ALA A 90 25.88 -10.03 3.38
CA ALA A 90 25.06 -8.85 3.64
C ALA A 90 24.98 -7.95 2.41
N LEU A 91 23.78 -7.44 2.10
CA LEU A 91 23.58 -6.38 1.12
C LEU A 91 24.17 -5.07 1.64
N LYS A 92 24.93 -4.37 0.81
CA LYS A 92 25.45 -3.04 1.15
C LYS A 92 24.55 -1.97 0.58
N GLU A 93 24.43 -0.86 1.26
CA GLU A 93 23.63 0.28 0.77
C GLU A 93 24.13 0.80 -0.58
N SER A 94 25.44 0.71 -0.84
CA SER A 94 26.04 1.05 -2.15
C SER A 94 25.56 0.20 -3.33
N ASP A 95 24.99 -0.98 -3.05
CA ASP A 95 24.54 -1.93 -4.07
C ASP A 95 23.04 -1.73 -4.36
N ILE A 96 22.41 -0.77 -3.67
CA ILE A 96 21.01 -0.42 -3.82
C ILE A 96 20.89 0.77 -4.76
N GLU A 97 20.30 0.53 -5.91
CA GLU A 97 20.03 1.55 -6.91
C GLU A 97 18.67 2.21 -6.65
N LYS A 98 18.60 3.53 -6.72
CA LYS A 98 17.32 4.24 -6.77
C LYS A 98 16.81 4.28 -8.20
N ILE A 99 15.61 3.77 -8.44
CA ILE A 99 14.96 3.80 -9.75
C ILE A 99 14.58 5.26 -10.08
N PRO A 100 14.92 5.77 -11.29
CA PRO A 100 14.71 7.18 -11.64
C PRO A 100 13.25 7.54 -11.93
N ALA A 101 12.35 6.56 -11.99
CA ALA A 101 10.93 6.78 -12.23
C ALA A 101 10.34 7.81 -11.27
N ASN A 102 9.62 8.78 -11.81
CA ASN A 102 8.86 9.74 -10.99
C ASN A 102 7.57 9.11 -10.46
N ILE A 103 7.73 8.24 -9.48
CA ILE A 103 6.67 7.48 -8.81
C ILE A 103 6.89 7.53 -7.29
N ARG A 104 5.79 7.48 -6.52
CA ARG A 104 5.85 7.45 -5.07
C ARG A 104 4.67 6.70 -4.47
N ALA A 105 4.76 6.39 -3.19
CA ALA A 105 3.70 5.75 -2.41
C ALA A 105 3.16 4.47 -3.06
N ALA A 106 4.06 3.67 -3.61
CA ALA A 106 3.74 2.39 -4.22
C ALA A 106 3.45 1.35 -3.14
N ASN A 107 2.21 0.87 -3.09
CA ASN A 107 1.75 -0.16 -2.15
C ASN A 107 1.72 -1.56 -2.78
N GLY A 108 1.71 -1.66 -4.09
CA GLY A 108 1.78 -2.91 -4.83
C GLY A 108 2.71 -2.81 -6.01
N LEU A 109 3.50 -3.85 -6.23
CA LEU A 109 4.46 -3.97 -7.32
C LEU A 109 4.23 -5.29 -8.05
N LEU A 110 4.26 -5.27 -9.36
CA LEU A 110 4.20 -6.46 -10.19
C LEU A 110 5.08 -6.27 -11.43
N TRP A 111 6.07 -7.13 -11.60
CA TRP A 111 6.78 -7.26 -12.86
C TRP A 111 6.03 -8.22 -13.79
N ALA A 112 5.54 -7.73 -14.89
CA ALA A 112 4.86 -8.53 -15.91
C ALA A 112 4.93 -7.82 -17.28
N PHE A 113 4.85 -8.56 -18.36
CA PHE A 113 4.81 -8.02 -19.74
C PHE A 113 5.97 -7.06 -20.04
N ASP A 114 7.16 -7.38 -19.53
CA ASP A 114 8.40 -6.58 -19.61
C ASP A 114 8.25 -5.15 -19.07
N CYS A 115 7.37 -4.97 -18.10
CA CYS A 115 7.09 -3.69 -17.45
C CYS A 115 6.95 -3.87 -15.93
N LEU A 116 7.16 -2.80 -15.19
CA LEU A 116 6.79 -2.72 -13.78
C LEU A 116 5.40 -2.05 -13.66
N TYR A 117 4.44 -2.79 -13.13
CA TYR A 117 3.14 -2.23 -12.73
C TYR A 117 3.18 -1.83 -11.27
N VAL A 118 2.57 -0.69 -10.98
CA VAL A 118 2.62 -0.08 -9.65
C VAL A 118 1.20 0.33 -9.22
N ALA A 119 0.79 -0.16 -8.05
CA ALA A 119 -0.39 0.31 -7.36
C ALA A 119 0.01 1.43 -6.39
N VAL A 120 -0.40 2.65 -6.69
CA VAL A 120 -0.11 3.84 -5.88
C VAL A 120 -1.26 4.13 -4.93
N ASN A 121 -0.93 4.34 -3.65
CA ASN A 121 -1.88 4.79 -2.63
C ASN A 121 -1.27 5.95 -1.83
N ASP A 122 -1.38 7.16 -2.34
CA ASP A 122 -0.72 8.33 -1.77
C ASP A 122 -1.62 9.10 -0.81
N TYR A 123 -1.41 8.91 0.50
CA TYR A 123 -2.13 9.60 1.57
C TYR A 123 -1.87 11.10 1.58
N GLU A 124 -0.68 11.50 1.16
CA GLU A 124 -0.27 12.90 1.12
C GLU A 124 -0.84 13.66 -0.08
N LYS A 125 -1.48 12.94 -1.02
CA LYS A 125 -2.08 13.50 -2.23
C LYS A 125 -1.08 14.29 -3.11
N LYS A 126 0.19 13.95 -3.05
CA LYS A 126 1.22 14.50 -3.92
C LYS A 126 1.23 13.83 -5.29
N MET A 127 0.68 12.62 -5.37
CA MET A 127 0.44 11.87 -6.58
C MET A 127 -0.98 11.30 -6.56
N GLU A 128 -1.63 11.18 -7.70
CA GLU A 128 -2.93 10.54 -7.79
C GLU A 128 -2.80 9.04 -7.49
N SER A 129 -3.62 8.52 -6.57
CA SER A 129 -3.67 7.07 -6.35
C SER A 129 -4.21 6.35 -7.57
N GLY A 130 -3.82 5.08 -7.77
CA GLY A 130 -4.27 4.31 -8.93
C GLY A 130 -3.25 3.33 -9.44
N VAL A 131 -3.39 2.94 -10.69
CA VAL A 131 -2.51 1.98 -11.39
C VAL A 131 -1.64 2.68 -12.40
N TYR A 132 -0.36 2.40 -12.33
CA TYR A 132 0.68 2.94 -13.20
C TYR A 132 1.48 1.81 -13.85
N ARG A 133 2.08 2.10 -14.99
CA ARG A 133 3.04 1.24 -15.68
C ARG A 133 4.34 2.00 -15.86
N ILE A 134 5.46 1.35 -15.56
CA ILE A 134 6.78 1.93 -15.70
C ILE A 134 7.58 1.08 -16.68
N THR A 135 8.22 1.71 -17.64
CA THR A 135 9.03 1.07 -18.66
C THR A 135 10.40 1.73 -18.75
N ASP A 136 11.35 0.99 -19.28
CA ASP A 136 12.60 1.51 -19.78
C ASP A 136 12.34 2.09 -21.19
N SER A 137 12.57 3.39 -21.36
CA SER A 137 12.18 4.09 -22.58
C SER A 137 13.17 3.94 -23.74
N ASN A 138 14.42 3.57 -23.44
CA ASN A 138 15.54 3.57 -24.40
C ASN A 138 16.37 2.28 -24.40
N GLY A 139 16.08 1.32 -23.52
CA GLY A 139 16.77 0.03 -23.43
C GLY A 139 18.08 0.08 -22.63
N ASP A 140 18.26 1.07 -21.78
CA ASP A 140 19.45 1.21 -20.92
C ASP A 140 19.33 0.57 -19.54
N ASP A 141 18.27 -0.21 -19.33
CA ASP A 141 17.92 -0.85 -18.06
C ASP A 141 17.45 0.12 -16.95
N GLN A 142 17.14 1.37 -17.30
CA GLN A 142 16.56 2.33 -16.36
C GLN A 142 15.05 2.42 -16.55
N LEU A 143 14.31 2.21 -15.47
CA LEU A 143 12.86 2.39 -15.44
C LEU A 143 12.56 3.88 -15.27
N ASP A 144 12.42 4.60 -16.36
CA ASP A 144 12.35 6.07 -16.42
C ASP A 144 11.01 6.62 -16.90
N LYS A 145 10.26 5.85 -17.71
CA LYS A 145 8.99 6.29 -18.28
C LYS A 145 7.81 5.80 -17.47
N VAL A 146 7.09 6.73 -16.86
CA VAL A 146 5.89 6.47 -16.06
C VAL A 146 4.64 6.79 -16.84
N GLU A 147 3.74 5.83 -16.96
CA GLU A 147 2.43 5.98 -17.59
C GLU A 147 1.33 5.68 -16.56
N LYS A 148 0.39 6.61 -16.37
CA LYS A 148 -0.80 6.37 -15.57
C LYS A 148 -1.82 5.61 -16.40
N LEU A 149 -2.13 4.38 -16.03
CA LEU A 149 -3.17 3.58 -16.67
C LEU A 149 -4.57 3.99 -16.20
N ARG A 150 -4.71 4.19 -14.88
CA ARG A 150 -5.98 4.68 -14.31
C ARG A 150 -5.77 5.33 -12.95
N GLY A 151 -6.34 6.53 -12.76
CA GLY A 151 -6.45 7.17 -11.47
C GLY A 151 -7.63 6.61 -10.67
N MET A 152 -7.47 6.56 -9.34
CA MET A 152 -8.48 6.07 -8.41
C MET A 152 -8.54 7.00 -7.19
N GLN A 153 -9.75 7.31 -6.74
CA GLN A 153 -9.89 8.03 -5.48
C GLN A 153 -9.75 7.04 -4.32
N ALA A 154 -8.65 7.15 -3.59
CA ALA A 154 -8.36 6.34 -2.42
C ALA A 154 -8.00 7.22 -1.22
N ARG A 155 -8.24 6.71 -0.01
CA ARG A 155 -7.96 7.42 1.25
C ARG A 155 -7.35 6.47 2.27
N GLY A 156 -6.35 6.96 3.00
CA GLY A 156 -5.77 6.26 4.13
C GLY A 156 -5.25 4.87 3.77
N ASP A 157 -5.26 4.00 4.75
CA ASP A 157 -4.67 2.67 4.73
C ASP A 157 -5.52 1.57 4.05
N HIS A 158 -6.80 1.86 3.73
CA HIS A 158 -7.68 0.94 3.00
C HIS A 158 -7.82 1.34 1.52
N GLY A 159 -6.72 1.71 0.91
CA GLY A 159 -6.66 2.24 -0.45
C GLY A 159 -6.41 1.19 -1.53
N VAL A 160 -5.55 1.57 -2.48
CA VAL A 160 -5.11 0.71 -3.59
C VAL A 160 -3.91 -0.10 -3.10
N HIS A 161 -3.96 -1.43 -3.23
CA HIS A 161 -2.98 -2.33 -2.62
C HIS A 161 -2.24 -3.18 -3.66
N ALA A 162 -2.51 -4.48 -3.75
CA ALA A 162 -1.71 -5.41 -4.49
C ALA A 162 -2.04 -5.49 -5.98
N LEU A 163 -1.05 -5.91 -6.75
CA LEU A 163 -1.15 -6.30 -8.15
C LEU A 163 -0.66 -7.73 -8.30
N LEU A 164 -1.44 -8.58 -8.94
CA LEU A 164 -1.11 -9.98 -9.17
C LEU A 164 -1.17 -10.29 -10.66
N LEU A 165 -0.25 -11.13 -11.16
CA LEU A 165 -0.37 -11.70 -12.49
C LEU A 165 -1.50 -12.72 -12.49
N GLY A 166 -2.45 -12.57 -13.40
CA GLY A 166 -3.53 -13.55 -13.57
C GLY A 166 -3.01 -14.93 -13.97
N PRO A 167 -3.71 -16.03 -13.59
CA PRO A 167 -3.29 -17.38 -13.94
C PRO A 167 -3.29 -17.62 -15.47
N ASP A 168 -4.05 -16.82 -16.23
CA ASP A 168 -4.03 -16.80 -17.69
C ASP A 168 -2.75 -16.19 -18.29
N LYS A 169 -1.88 -15.60 -17.45
CA LYS A 169 -0.69 -14.85 -17.83
C LYS A 169 -0.90 -13.75 -18.88
N LYS A 170 -2.14 -13.24 -18.96
CA LYS A 170 -2.58 -12.22 -19.92
C LYS A 170 -3.27 -11.04 -19.24
N SER A 171 -3.56 -11.16 -17.96
CA SER A 171 -4.29 -10.17 -17.19
C SER A 171 -3.59 -9.86 -15.87
N ILE A 172 -3.97 -8.76 -15.28
CA ILE A 172 -3.49 -8.30 -13.97
C ILE A 172 -4.71 -8.22 -13.05
N TYR A 173 -4.56 -8.67 -11.80
CA TYR A 173 -5.56 -8.48 -10.76
C TYR A 173 -5.11 -7.36 -9.83
N LEU A 174 -6.01 -6.40 -9.63
CA LEU A 174 -5.82 -5.28 -8.70
C LEU A 174 -6.68 -5.51 -7.47
N ILE A 175 -6.08 -5.40 -6.31
CA ILE A 175 -6.73 -5.51 -5.00
C ILE A 175 -6.87 -4.12 -4.39
N THR A 176 -8.08 -3.79 -3.91
CA THR A 176 -8.38 -2.50 -3.27
C THR A 176 -9.15 -2.67 -1.96
N GLY A 177 -8.86 -1.82 -0.99
CA GLY A 177 -9.63 -1.73 0.25
C GLY A 177 -10.86 -0.81 0.14
N ASN A 178 -11.71 -0.80 1.17
CA ASN A 178 -13.01 -0.11 1.17
C ASN A 178 -12.92 1.43 1.22
N ASN A 179 -11.74 2.01 1.34
CA ASN A 179 -11.52 3.46 1.18
C ASN A 179 -11.19 3.87 -0.26
N THR A 180 -11.23 2.91 -1.19
CA THR A 180 -11.10 3.18 -2.61
C THR A 180 -12.49 3.35 -3.22
N THR A 181 -12.73 4.47 -3.88
CA THR A 181 -13.96 4.67 -4.63
C THR A 181 -13.97 3.73 -5.84
N PRO A 182 -15.03 2.92 -6.04
CA PRO A 182 -15.15 2.05 -7.19
C PRO A 182 -14.99 2.83 -8.49
N VAL A 183 -14.27 2.25 -9.44
CA VAL A 183 -14.18 2.78 -10.81
C VAL A 183 -15.10 2.00 -11.73
N GLU A 184 -15.53 2.66 -12.79
CA GLU A 184 -16.33 2.03 -13.83
C GLU A 184 -15.56 0.86 -14.45
N ALA A 185 -16.25 -0.26 -14.63
CA ALA A 185 -15.71 -1.47 -15.23
C ALA A 185 -16.55 -1.88 -16.44
N ASN A 186 -15.89 -2.44 -17.44
CA ASN A 186 -16.55 -2.91 -18.66
C ASN A 186 -17.43 -4.13 -18.41
N ARG A 187 -17.05 -4.93 -17.42
CA ARG A 187 -17.74 -6.18 -17.03
C ARG A 187 -17.74 -6.36 -15.52
N SER A 188 -18.67 -7.17 -15.03
CA SER A 188 -18.73 -7.56 -13.63
C SER A 188 -19.18 -9.02 -13.49
N ARG A 189 -18.50 -9.77 -12.61
CA ARG A 189 -18.94 -11.11 -12.17
C ARG A 189 -19.91 -11.04 -11.01
N VAL A 190 -20.00 -9.89 -10.35
CA VAL A 190 -20.88 -9.67 -9.21
C VAL A 190 -22.06 -8.80 -9.64
N PRO A 191 -23.24 -8.97 -9.04
CA PRO A 191 -24.35 -8.07 -9.25
C PRO A 191 -23.95 -6.62 -8.96
N MET A 192 -24.43 -5.66 -9.75
CA MET A 192 -24.15 -4.25 -9.57
C MET A 192 -25.19 -3.54 -8.70
N ASP A 193 -26.20 -4.25 -8.29
CA ASP A 193 -27.25 -3.75 -7.40
C ASP A 193 -26.89 -4.05 -5.94
N TRP A 194 -26.20 -3.10 -5.33
CA TRP A 194 -25.60 -3.29 -3.99
C TRP A 194 -26.62 -3.28 -2.84
N GLY A 195 -27.87 -3.13 -3.11
CA GLY A 195 -28.93 -3.02 -2.09
C GLY A 195 -30.05 -4.02 -2.19
N GLU A 196 -30.09 -4.82 -3.25
CA GLU A 196 -31.27 -5.57 -3.64
C GLU A 196 -31.68 -6.66 -2.65
N ASP A 197 -30.77 -7.53 -2.24
CA ASP A 197 -31.09 -8.71 -1.43
C ASP A 197 -30.80 -8.55 0.07
N HIS A 198 -30.76 -7.34 0.56
CA HIS A 198 -30.49 -7.09 1.98
C HIS A 198 -31.72 -7.27 2.83
N LEU A 199 -31.80 -8.37 3.58
CA LEU A 199 -32.83 -8.59 4.60
C LEU A 199 -32.70 -7.62 5.79
N LEU A 200 -31.49 -7.16 6.05
CA LEU A 200 -31.18 -6.21 7.13
C LEU A 200 -30.56 -4.95 6.56
N PRO A 201 -30.67 -3.82 7.26
CA PRO A 201 -29.96 -2.59 6.87
C PRO A 201 -28.46 -2.86 6.73
N ARG A 202 -27.86 -2.30 5.68
CA ARG A 202 -26.40 -2.37 5.51
C ARG A 202 -25.70 -1.75 6.72
N MET A 203 -24.83 -2.52 7.35
CA MET A 203 -24.11 -2.08 8.53
C MET A 203 -22.79 -1.38 8.12
N PRO A 204 -22.46 -0.26 8.75
CA PRO A 204 -21.13 0.34 8.59
C PRO A 204 -20.07 -0.54 9.24
N ASP A 205 -18.78 -0.24 8.95
CA ASP A 205 -17.65 -0.89 9.61
C ASP A 205 -17.81 -0.88 11.13
N GLY A 206 -17.87 -2.07 11.75
CA GLY A 206 -18.15 -2.24 13.16
C GLY A 206 -17.15 -1.58 14.10
N ARG A 207 -15.90 -1.33 13.64
CA ARG A 207 -14.88 -0.57 14.37
C ARG A 207 -14.96 0.93 14.13
N GLY A 208 -15.84 1.37 13.23
CA GLY A 208 -16.07 2.79 12.92
C GLY A 208 -14.99 3.45 12.06
N HIS A 209 -13.96 2.73 11.63
CA HIS A 209 -12.88 3.28 10.82
C HIS A 209 -13.39 3.82 9.47
N ASN A 210 -14.29 3.11 8.81
CA ASN A 210 -14.90 3.47 7.53
C ASN A 210 -16.43 3.48 7.60
N ARG A 211 -17.00 4.15 8.59
CA ARG A 211 -18.45 4.18 8.86
C ARG A 211 -19.30 4.50 7.65
N GLU A 212 -18.83 5.38 6.80
CA GLU A 212 -19.58 5.87 5.63
C GLU A 212 -19.34 5.01 4.38
N ARG A 213 -18.52 3.95 4.49
CA ARG A 213 -18.17 3.08 3.36
C ARG A 213 -18.96 1.78 3.44
N LEU A 214 -20.10 1.80 2.77
CA LEU A 214 -20.92 0.61 2.57
C LEU A 214 -20.51 -0.12 1.28
N ALA A 215 -21.16 -1.24 0.98
CA ALA A 215 -20.95 -1.94 -0.27
C ALA A 215 -20.98 -0.97 -1.48
N PRO A 216 -20.17 -1.22 -2.52
CA PRO A 216 -19.40 -2.44 -2.79
C PRO A 216 -18.12 -2.60 -1.97
N ALA A 217 -17.72 -1.61 -1.16
CA ALA A 217 -16.53 -1.66 -0.30
C ALA A 217 -15.23 -1.94 -1.08
N GLY A 218 -14.34 -2.81 -0.57
CA GLY A 218 -13.14 -3.22 -1.29
C GLY A 218 -13.48 -4.13 -2.47
N ILE A 219 -12.72 -4.01 -3.55
CA ILE A 219 -12.99 -4.70 -4.82
C ILE A 219 -11.70 -5.34 -5.34
N ILE A 220 -11.85 -6.49 -5.95
CA ILE A 220 -10.84 -7.12 -6.80
C ILE A 220 -11.23 -6.90 -8.25
N TYR A 221 -10.35 -6.24 -9.00
CA TYR A 221 -10.50 -6.05 -10.43
C TYR A 221 -9.58 -6.98 -11.21
N LYS A 222 -10.03 -7.43 -12.38
CA LYS A 222 -9.18 -7.99 -13.44
C LYS A 222 -9.03 -6.93 -14.51
N ILE A 223 -7.79 -6.60 -14.87
CA ILE A 223 -7.49 -5.53 -15.84
C ILE A 223 -6.60 -6.04 -16.97
N SER A 224 -6.74 -5.46 -18.15
CA SER A 224 -5.83 -5.71 -19.25
C SER A 224 -4.48 -5.03 -19.02
N PRO A 225 -3.37 -5.54 -19.60
CA PRO A 225 -2.04 -4.94 -19.42
C PRO A 225 -1.92 -3.48 -19.86
N ASP A 226 -2.77 -3.04 -20.80
CA ASP A 226 -2.85 -1.65 -21.26
C ASP A 226 -3.81 -0.79 -20.42
N GLY A 227 -4.44 -1.36 -19.40
CA GLY A 227 -5.33 -0.66 -18.48
C GLY A 227 -6.68 -0.22 -19.07
N LYS A 228 -7.06 -0.70 -20.26
CA LYS A 228 -8.30 -0.27 -20.93
C LYS A 228 -9.52 -1.11 -20.60
N ASP A 229 -9.32 -2.41 -20.35
CA ASP A 229 -10.40 -3.33 -20.05
C ASP A 229 -10.39 -3.68 -18.56
N TRP A 230 -11.53 -3.45 -17.89
CA TRP A 230 -11.71 -3.64 -16.46
C TRP A 230 -12.90 -4.55 -16.19
N GLU A 231 -12.72 -5.54 -15.33
CA GLU A 231 -13.76 -6.45 -14.88
C GLU A 231 -13.76 -6.48 -13.35
N ILE A 232 -14.93 -6.33 -12.73
CA ILE A 232 -15.10 -6.59 -11.30
C ILE A 232 -15.19 -8.10 -11.10
N VAL A 233 -14.24 -8.65 -10.35
CA VAL A 233 -14.18 -10.09 -10.05
C VAL A 233 -14.93 -10.40 -8.78
N SER A 234 -14.72 -9.60 -7.73
CA SER A 234 -15.29 -9.79 -6.41
C SER A 234 -15.34 -8.47 -5.66
N SER A 235 -16.25 -8.36 -4.69
CA SER A 235 -16.46 -7.14 -3.90
C SER A 235 -16.92 -7.47 -2.49
N GLY A 236 -17.04 -6.43 -1.63
CA GLY A 236 -17.54 -6.57 -0.28
C GLY A 236 -16.44 -6.68 0.78
N TYR A 237 -15.20 -6.45 0.41
CA TYR A 237 -14.07 -6.55 1.32
C TYR A 237 -13.88 -5.28 2.15
N ARG A 238 -13.35 -5.47 3.36
CA ARG A 238 -12.96 -4.34 4.20
C ARG A 238 -11.59 -3.79 3.80
N ASN A 239 -10.54 -4.56 4.01
CA ASN A 239 -9.17 -4.16 3.72
C ASN A 239 -8.32 -5.39 3.37
N ILE A 240 -8.60 -6.01 2.24
CA ILE A 240 -7.70 -7.00 1.69
C ILE A 240 -6.42 -6.31 1.23
N PHE A 241 -5.29 -6.83 1.66
CA PHE A 241 -4.01 -6.19 1.41
C PHE A 241 -3.26 -6.86 0.26
N ASP A 242 -3.34 -8.18 0.17
CA ASP A 242 -2.64 -8.96 -0.82
C ASP A 242 -3.46 -10.21 -1.19
N GLY A 243 -2.97 -10.98 -2.15
CA GLY A 243 -3.58 -12.23 -2.58
C GLY A 243 -2.58 -13.11 -3.32
N ALA A 244 -2.98 -14.35 -3.55
CA ALA A 244 -2.20 -15.30 -4.33
C ALA A 244 -3.12 -16.27 -5.07
N PHE A 245 -2.65 -16.74 -6.21
CA PHE A 245 -3.29 -17.85 -6.94
C PHE A 245 -2.61 -19.17 -6.60
N ASN A 246 -3.41 -20.22 -6.39
CA ASN A 246 -2.90 -21.58 -6.35
C ASN A 246 -2.64 -22.14 -7.76
N SER A 247 -2.17 -23.38 -7.86
CA SER A 247 -1.91 -24.07 -9.14
C SER A 247 -3.17 -24.25 -10.01
N ASP A 248 -4.34 -24.28 -9.39
CA ASP A 248 -5.63 -24.45 -10.06
C ASP A 248 -6.24 -23.15 -10.53
N GLY A 249 -5.57 -22.02 -10.24
CA GLY A 249 -5.99 -20.67 -10.60
C GLY A 249 -7.05 -20.09 -9.67
N GLU A 250 -7.22 -20.64 -8.48
CA GLU A 250 -8.10 -20.10 -7.45
C GLU A 250 -7.39 -18.96 -6.69
N LEU A 251 -8.10 -17.85 -6.51
CA LEU A 251 -7.58 -16.67 -5.81
C LEU A 251 -7.88 -16.76 -4.31
N PHE A 252 -6.83 -16.61 -3.52
CA PHE A 252 -6.88 -16.48 -2.06
C PHE A 252 -6.45 -15.06 -1.65
N THR A 253 -7.11 -14.54 -0.60
CA THR A 253 -6.83 -13.20 -0.06
C THR A 253 -7.13 -13.16 1.45
#